data_f2a8e9a11b6fbb4fff01bdddfdfd435d
#
_entry.id   f2a8e9a11b6fbb4fff01bdddfdfd435d
#
_cell.length_a   1.000
_cell.length_b   1.000
_cell.length_c   1.000
_cell.angle_alpha   90.00
_cell.angle_beta   90.00
_cell.angle_gamma   90.00
#
_symmetry.space_group_name_H-M   'P 1'
#
loop_
_entity.id
_entity.type
_entity.pdbx_description
1 polymer ?
#
loop_
_entity_poly.entity_id
_entity_poly.type
_entity_poly.pdbx_seq_one_letter_code
_entity_poly.pdbx_strand_id
1 'polypeptide(L)'
;MSEQATSKSVTPGAGQRPKALVLMSSNKVLPLAEPAGHPGVSTGVFFIELGQILQEFGPDYDFTFATTDGQLPQVDINGLALQWQAVEKLTTAMLATTAEEALGFDADKFRARRPELIARRDSELDLAYRYLGNVPVSEVLPRTDKEVAPLRDEIAARFASLPSKTYFSAQQLVERDRDPEDAFDLGEYDFAHIPGGHAPMVDYVDNPWLGELINVLHEKGVLVSLICHAPVAMVSAAKYRVDKDGNPVPNTANPFKGITVTTVPKYAEILACQTAFLKLPGHKTRPTYYVDEALEEAGFKFEGVFPNAGAPKLIWEPSVRILTGNGPQAVDQQAAMLRTLLTGRGN
;
A
#
# COMPACT_ATOMS: atom_id res chain seq x y z
N MET A 1 -22.56 -18.66 31.81
CA MET A 1 -21.35 -19.48 31.69
C MET A 1 -20.69 -19.03 30.40
N SER A 2 -19.65 -18.23 30.51
CA SER A 2 -18.92 -17.65 29.38
C SER A 2 -17.80 -18.63 29.00
N GLU A 3 -17.90 -19.23 27.81
CA GLU A 3 -16.78 -19.95 27.23
C GLU A 3 -15.73 -18.93 26.73
N GLN A 4 -14.59 -18.95 27.41
CA GLN A 4 -13.39 -18.27 26.92
C GLN A 4 -12.85 -19.07 25.74
N ALA A 5 -12.86 -18.48 24.59
CA ALA A 5 -12.14 -18.97 23.41
C ALA A 5 -10.63 -18.91 23.71
N THR A 6 -10.02 -20.04 23.95
CA THR A 6 -8.57 -20.18 24.06
C THR A 6 -7.93 -20.05 22.68
N SER A 7 -7.29 -18.91 22.42
CA SER A 7 -6.43 -18.77 21.26
C SER A 7 -5.24 -19.72 21.38
N LYS A 8 -5.15 -20.69 20.49
CA LYS A 8 -3.95 -21.53 20.35
C LYS A 8 -2.85 -20.65 19.73
N SER A 9 -1.86 -20.27 20.52
CA SER A 9 -0.59 -19.76 19.99
C SER A 9 0.13 -20.93 19.31
N VAL A 10 0.11 -20.96 17.99
CA VAL A 10 0.96 -21.87 17.21
C VAL A 10 2.37 -21.29 17.24
N THR A 11 3.24 -21.85 18.06
CA THR A 11 4.68 -21.57 18.01
C THR A 11 5.22 -22.19 16.72
N PRO A 12 5.88 -21.44 15.82
CA PRO A 12 6.47 -22.01 14.61
C PRO A 12 7.43 -23.14 14.99
N GLY A 13 7.36 -24.26 14.27
CA GLY A 13 8.31 -25.36 14.43
C GLY A 13 9.74 -24.86 14.19
N ALA A 14 10.69 -25.32 15.00
CA ALA A 14 12.09 -24.92 14.90
C ALA A 14 12.62 -25.14 13.48
N GLY A 15 12.81 -24.04 12.71
CA GLY A 15 13.36 -24.06 11.35
C GLY A 15 12.48 -23.45 10.25
N GLN A 16 11.21 -23.14 10.48
CA GLN A 16 10.33 -22.52 9.49
C GLN A 16 10.35 -20.99 9.67
N ARG A 17 10.60 -20.25 8.57
CA ARG A 17 10.56 -18.78 8.60
C ARG A 17 9.13 -18.28 8.77
N PRO A 18 8.92 -17.20 9.52
CA PRO A 18 7.60 -16.57 9.62
C PRO A 18 7.12 -16.09 8.24
N LYS A 19 5.80 -16.02 8.07
CA LYS A 19 5.16 -15.69 6.79
C LYS A 19 4.54 -14.31 6.81
N ALA A 20 4.67 -13.60 5.70
CA ALA A 20 4.02 -12.32 5.45
C ALA A 20 3.25 -12.36 4.12
N LEU A 21 2.05 -11.79 4.11
CA LEU A 21 1.27 -11.58 2.91
C LEU A 21 1.47 -10.14 2.43
N VAL A 22 1.75 -9.95 1.14
CA VAL A 22 1.71 -8.63 0.48
C VAL A 22 0.59 -8.65 -0.54
N LEU A 23 -0.41 -7.79 -0.34
CA LEU A 23 -1.53 -7.65 -1.27
C LEU A 23 -1.46 -6.29 -1.97
N MET A 24 -1.48 -6.30 -3.29
CA MET A 24 -1.32 -5.12 -4.14
C MET A 24 -2.54 -4.93 -5.05
N SER A 25 -2.75 -3.71 -5.53
CA SER A 25 -3.64 -3.48 -6.65
C SER A 25 -3.01 -3.94 -7.96
N SER A 26 -3.81 -4.50 -8.86
CA SER A 26 -3.41 -4.83 -10.23
C SER A 26 -3.72 -3.72 -11.24
N ASN A 27 -4.40 -2.65 -10.80
CA ASN A 27 -4.78 -1.55 -11.66
C ASN A 27 -3.59 -0.70 -12.10
N LYS A 28 -3.65 -0.21 -13.34
CA LYS A 28 -2.56 0.50 -14.01
C LYS A 28 -2.91 1.94 -14.36
N VAL A 29 -4.17 2.31 -14.26
CA VAL A 29 -4.69 3.61 -14.64
C VAL A 29 -5.63 4.15 -13.57
N LEU A 30 -5.34 5.31 -13.03
CA LEU A 30 -6.23 6.06 -12.16
C LEU A 30 -7.21 6.89 -13.02
N PRO A 31 -8.51 6.65 -12.98
CA PRO A 31 -9.49 7.47 -13.66
C PRO A 31 -9.57 8.85 -12.98
N LEU A 32 -9.84 9.88 -13.78
CA LEU A 32 -9.99 11.24 -13.31
C LEU A 32 -11.43 11.73 -13.52
N ALA A 33 -11.94 12.48 -12.55
CA ALA A 33 -13.17 13.24 -12.71
C ALA A 33 -12.94 14.54 -13.49
N GLU A 34 -11.75 15.10 -13.39
CA GLU A 34 -11.32 16.27 -14.15
C GLU A 34 -9.88 16.09 -14.65
N PRO A 35 -9.60 16.35 -15.93
CA PRO A 35 -10.54 16.80 -16.97
C PRO A 35 -11.46 15.69 -17.45
N ALA A 36 -12.72 16.03 -17.72
CA ALA A 36 -13.71 15.07 -18.20
C ALA A 36 -13.27 14.44 -19.53
N GLY A 37 -13.47 13.11 -19.67
CA GLY A 37 -13.09 12.36 -20.87
C GLY A 37 -11.60 12.05 -20.98
N HIS A 38 -10.77 12.42 -20.00
CA HIS A 38 -9.36 12.02 -19.97
C HIS A 38 -9.27 10.50 -19.67
N PRO A 39 -8.36 9.75 -20.35
CA PRO A 39 -8.24 8.29 -20.15
C PRO A 39 -7.72 7.90 -18.76
N GLY A 40 -7.36 8.85 -17.92
CA GLY A 40 -6.73 8.62 -16.63
C GLY A 40 -5.22 8.87 -16.68
N VAL A 41 -4.54 8.64 -15.56
CA VAL A 41 -3.09 8.72 -15.42
C VAL A 41 -2.52 7.37 -15.04
N SER A 42 -1.32 7.06 -15.51
CA SER A 42 -0.62 5.82 -15.16
C SER A 42 -0.37 5.78 -13.66
N THR A 43 -0.60 4.62 -13.05
CA THR A 43 -0.42 4.39 -11.62
C THR A 43 0.00 2.96 -11.34
N GLY A 44 0.18 2.60 -10.09
CA GLY A 44 0.56 1.25 -9.65
C GLY A 44 0.81 1.21 -8.15
N VAL A 45 1.57 0.22 -7.73
CA VAL A 45 2.09 0.12 -6.36
C VAL A 45 3.18 1.16 -6.17
N PHE A 46 2.99 2.05 -5.19
CA PHE A 46 3.96 3.12 -4.94
C PHE A 46 5.24 2.53 -4.35
N PHE A 47 6.34 2.66 -5.09
CA PHE A 47 7.54 1.86 -4.90
C PHE A 47 8.09 1.85 -3.47
N ILE A 48 8.29 3.02 -2.85
CA ILE A 48 8.89 3.13 -1.52
C ILE A 48 8.06 2.44 -0.42
N GLU A 49 6.73 2.39 -0.59
CA GLU A 49 5.82 1.79 0.40
C GLU A 49 5.90 0.26 0.42
N LEU A 50 6.32 -0.35 -0.67
CA LEU A 50 6.64 -1.76 -0.76
C LEU A 50 8.11 -2.01 -0.43
N GLY A 51 9.02 -1.23 -1.02
CA GLY A 51 10.48 -1.41 -0.90
C GLY A 51 10.95 -1.39 0.55
N GLN A 52 10.43 -0.48 1.36
CA GLN A 52 10.80 -0.39 2.78
C GLN A 52 10.34 -1.62 3.59
N ILE A 53 9.16 -2.18 3.29
CA ILE A 53 8.70 -3.41 3.95
C ILE A 53 9.58 -4.61 3.54
N LEU A 54 9.93 -4.71 2.28
CA LEU A 54 10.85 -5.74 1.80
C LEU A 54 12.24 -5.59 2.42
N GLN A 55 12.73 -4.36 2.59
CA GLN A 55 14.00 -4.07 3.25
C GLN A 55 14.00 -4.49 4.71
N GLU A 56 12.94 -4.15 5.44
CA GLU A 56 12.82 -4.40 6.88
C GLU A 56 12.58 -5.89 7.20
N PHE A 57 11.76 -6.58 6.42
CA PHE A 57 11.29 -7.93 6.74
C PHE A 57 11.87 -9.03 5.84
N GLY A 58 12.40 -8.69 4.67
CA GLY A 58 12.94 -9.66 3.71
C GLY A 58 14.01 -10.61 4.27
N PRO A 59 14.90 -10.19 5.19
CA PRO A 59 15.86 -11.08 5.82
C PRO A 59 15.22 -12.20 6.64
N ASP A 60 14.07 -11.93 7.28
CA ASP A 60 13.49 -12.81 8.30
C ASP A 60 12.23 -13.56 7.84
N TYR A 61 11.50 -13.03 6.84
CA TYR A 61 10.17 -13.51 6.45
C TYR A 61 10.15 -14.15 5.06
N ASP A 62 9.25 -15.11 4.90
CA ASP A 62 8.83 -15.62 3.59
C ASP A 62 7.57 -14.88 3.14
N PHE A 63 7.64 -14.28 1.94
CA PHE A 63 6.54 -13.49 1.40
C PHE A 63 5.67 -14.28 0.43
N THR A 64 4.36 -14.17 0.61
CA THR A 64 3.35 -14.51 -0.40
C THR A 64 2.84 -13.21 -1.02
N PHE A 65 2.80 -13.16 -2.36
CA PHE A 65 2.32 -12.00 -3.10
C PHE A 65 0.95 -12.28 -3.71
N ALA A 66 0.05 -11.32 -3.54
CA ALA A 66 -1.29 -11.37 -4.09
C ALA A 66 -1.68 -10.02 -4.68
N THR A 67 -2.67 -10.05 -5.56
CA THR A 67 -3.39 -8.87 -6.03
C THR A 67 -4.89 -9.08 -5.86
N THR A 68 -5.68 -8.06 -6.12
CA THR A 68 -7.14 -8.17 -6.00
C THR A 68 -7.73 -9.29 -6.86
N ASP A 69 -7.18 -9.49 -8.06
CA ASP A 69 -7.70 -10.38 -9.11
C ASP A 69 -6.69 -11.43 -9.61
N GLY A 70 -5.48 -11.49 -9.05
CA GLY A 70 -4.43 -12.40 -9.47
C GLY A 70 -3.64 -11.94 -10.71
N GLN A 71 -3.95 -10.77 -11.27
CA GLN A 71 -3.17 -10.19 -12.35
C GLN A 71 -1.89 -9.55 -11.83
N LEU A 72 -0.92 -9.32 -12.74
CA LEU A 72 0.34 -8.68 -12.38
C LEU A 72 0.12 -7.24 -11.88
N PRO A 73 0.66 -6.86 -10.73
CA PRO A 73 0.69 -5.47 -10.30
C PRO A 73 1.57 -4.65 -11.24
N GLN A 74 1.40 -3.34 -11.26
CA GLN A 74 2.32 -2.40 -11.91
C GLN A 74 3.12 -1.68 -10.84
N VAL A 75 4.45 -1.58 -11.00
CA VAL A 75 5.28 -0.73 -10.15
C VAL A 75 5.11 0.72 -10.57
N ASP A 76 4.70 1.58 -9.65
CA ASP A 76 4.63 3.02 -9.92
C ASP A 76 6.02 3.63 -9.81
N ILE A 77 6.62 3.93 -10.97
CA ILE A 77 7.97 4.49 -11.09
C ILE A 77 8.10 5.86 -10.40
N ASN A 78 6.99 6.59 -10.28
CA ASN A 78 6.99 7.91 -9.65
C ASN A 78 7.32 7.84 -8.17
N GLY A 79 7.12 6.67 -7.54
CA GLY A 79 7.54 6.37 -6.16
C GLY A 79 9.05 6.23 -5.98
N LEU A 80 9.85 6.18 -7.06
CA LEU A 80 11.32 6.22 -7.01
C LEU A 80 11.91 7.62 -6.96
N ALA A 81 11.09 8.66 -7.16
CA ALA A 81 11.57 10.03 -7.15
C ALA A 81 12.30 10.36 -5.84
N LEU A 82 13.43 11.07 -5.96
CA LEU A 82 14.32 11.36 -4.82
C LEU A 82 13.64 12.15 -3.71
N GLN A 83 12.62 12.94 -4.06
CA GLN A 83 11.79 13.64 -3.09
C GLN A 83 11.14 12.70 -2.07
N TRP A 84 10.77 11.48 -2.45
CA TRP A 84 10.15 10.50 -1.57
C TRP A 84 11.18 9.81 -0.66
N GLN A 85 12.44 9.76 -1.08
CA GLN A 85 13.53 9.23 -0.25
C GLN A 85 13.92 10.16 0.90
N ALA A 86 13.62 11.45 0.78
CA ALA A 86 13.92 12.47 1.79
C ALA A 86 12.82 12.60 2.86
N VAL A 87 12.20 11.50 3.27
CA VAL A 87 10.96 11.39 4.05
C VAL A 87 10.88 12.30 5.28
N GLU A 88 11.98 12.54 6.00
CA GLU A 88 12.02 13.40 7.18
C GLU A 88 11.70 14.88 6.88
N LYS A 89 11.67 15.26 5.60
CA LYS A 89 11.50 16.65 5.15
C LYS A 89 10.43 16.79 4.07
N LEU A 90 9.49 15.85 3.98
CA LEU A 90 8.50 15.85 2.90
C LEU A 90 7.63 17.12 2.89
N THR A 91 7.40 17.75 4.03
CA THR A 91 6.72 19.05 4.08
C THR A 91 7.56 20.14 3.43
N THR A 92 8.83 20.14 3.72
CA THR A 92 9.79 21.04 3.08
C THR A 92 10.03 20.58 1.65
N ALA A 93 9.99 19.28 1.33
CA ALA A 93 10.18 18.76 -0.01
C ALA A 93 8.92 18.83 -0.88
N MET A 94 7.70 18.68 -0.38
CA MET A 94 6.48 18.96 -1.17
C MET A 94 6.29 20.44 -1.44
N LEU A 95 6.63 21.30 -0.48
CA LEU A 95 6.71 22.75 -0.69
C LEU A 95 7.97 23.13 -1.48
N ALA A 96 9.09 22.47 -1.27
CA ALA A 96 10.33 22.69 -1.99
C ALA A 96 10.35 22.01 -3.35
N THR A 97 9.54 20.98 -3.63
CA THR A 97 9.40 20.45 -5.00
C THR A 97 8.66 21.44 -5.88
N THR A 98 7.67 22.16 -5.36
CA THR A 98 7.09 23.30 -6.07
C THR A 98 8.02 24.51 -6.11
N ALA A 99 8.85 24.71 -5.09
CA ALA A 99 9.83 25.79 -5.08
C ALA A 99 11.13 25.40 -5.81
N GLU A 100 11.54 24.14 -5.78
CA GLU A 100 12.71 23.65 -6.51
C GLU A 100 12.41 23.36 -7.99
N GLU A 101 11.18 22.99 -8.39
CA GLU A 101 10.78 23.09 -9.79
C GLU A 101 10.80 24.55 -10.29
N ALA A 102 10.42 25.49 -9.43
CA ALA A 102 10.54 26.93 -9.74
C ALA A 102 12.00 27.43 -9.69
N LEU A 103 12.86 26.77 -8.89
CA LEU A 103 14.27 27.15 -8.67
C LEU A 103 15.27 26.20 -9.36
N GLY A 104 14.80 25.11 -10.01
CA GLY A 104 15.61 24.07 -10.63
C GLY A 104 16.17 23.08 -9.61
N PHE A 105 15.45 21.98 -9.35
CA PHE A 105 15.97 20.85 -8.57
C PHE A 105 17.23 20.30 -9.24
N ASP A 106 18.32 20.27 -8.48
CA ASP A 106 19.60 19.76 -8.93
C ASP A 106 19.81 18.35 -8.35
N ALA A 107 19.47 17.34 -9.14
CA ALA A 107 19.59 15.94 -8.76
C ALA A 107 21.03 15.54 -8.44
N ASP A 108 22.03 16.11 -9.13
CA ASP A 108 23.43 15.80 -8.86
C ASP A 108 23.89 16.36 -7.52
N LYS A 109 23.47 17.57 -7.17
CA LYS A 109 23.69 18.11 -5.83
C LYS A 109 22.98 17.32 -4.75
N PHE A 110 21.75 16.84 -5.02
CA PHE A 110 21.05 15.98 -4.06
C PHE A 110 21.79 14.67 -3.84
N ARG A 111 22.20 13.99 -4.91
CA ARG A 111 23.01 12.75 -4.85
C ARG A 111 24.31 12.96 -4.07
N ALA A 112 25.01 14.05 -4.34
CA ALA A 112 26.25 14.36 -3.64
C ALA A 112 26.06 14.62 -2.13
N ARG A 113 24.91 15.18 -1.73
CA ARG A 113 24.59 15.49 -0.32
C ARG A 113 23.99 14.34 0.47
N ARG A 114 23.28 13.44 -0.22
CA ARG A 114 22.49 12.36 0.39
C ARG A 114 22.75 11.00 -0.31
N PRO A 115 24.03 10.58 -0.42
CA PRO A 115 24.38 9.32 -1.09
C PRO A 115 23.75 8.11 -0.40
N GLU A 116 23.49 8.19 0.91
CA GLU A 116 22.82 7.12 1.68
C GLU A 116 21.38 6.87 1.21
N LEU A 117 20.64 7.90 0.79
CA LEU A 117 19.28 7.76 0.30
C LEU A 117 19.26 7.13 -1.12
N ILE A 118 20.25 7.44 -1.94
CA ILE A 118 20.42 6.78 -3.24
C ILE A 118 20.69 5.29 -3.05
N ALA A 119 21.66 4.95 -2.19
CA ALA A 119 21.99 3.56 -1.88
C ALA A 119 20.79 2.79 -1.31
N ARG A 120 19.97 3.42 -0.47
CA ARG A 120 18.74 2.86 0.04
C ARG A 120 17.75 2.54 -1.09
N ARG A 121 17.45 3.50 -1.96
CA ARG A 121 16.57 3.33 -3.11
C ARG A 121 17.02 2.18 -4.01
N ASP A 122 18.31 2.14 -4.31
CA ASP A 122 18.89 1.10 -5.16
C ASP A 122 18.78 -0.29 -4.50
N SER A 123 19.01 -0.38 -3.19
CA SER A 123 18.80 -1.60 -2.41
C SER A 123 17.33 -2.06 -2.40
N GLU A 124 16.39 -1.14 -2.21
CA GLU A 124 14.95 -1.43 -2.28
C GLU A 124 14.54 -1.90 -3.68
N LEU A 125 15.12 -1.31 -4.73
CA LEU A 125 14.88 -1.72 -6.11
C LEU A 125 15.42 -3.13 -6.40
N ASP A 126 16.59 -3.48 -5.89
CA ASP A 126 17.14 -4.84 -6.00
C ASP A 126 16.26 -5.88 -5.29
N LEU A 127 15.66 -5.52 -4.16
CA LEU A 127 14.68 -6.37 -3.48
C LEU A 127 13.40 -6.52 -4.33
N ALA A 128 12.91 -5.44 -4.93
CA ALA A 128 11.75 -5.52 -5.82
C ALA A 128 12.01 -6.45 -7.02
N TYR A 129 13.18 -6.37 -7.65
CA TYR A 129 13.57 -7.31 -8.71
C TYR A 129 13.58 -8.77 -8.25
N ARG A 130 14.08 -9.02 -7.05
CA ARG A 130 14.12 -10.37 -6.46
C ARG A 130 12.73 -10.92 -6.17
N TYR A 131 11.85 -10.08 -5.62
CA TYR A 131 10.56 -10.54 -5.09
C TYR A 131 9.43 -10.49 -6.11
N LEU A 132 9.36 -9.48 -6.98
CA LEU A 132 8.20 -9.28 -7.85
C LEU A 132 8.28 -10.04 -9.18
N GLY A 133 9.49 -10.32 -9.69
CA GLY A 133 9.64 -10.95 -11.01
C GLY A 133 9.26 -10.00 -12.16
N ASN A 134 8.84 -10.57 -13.29
CA ASN A 134 8.44 -9.79 -14.46
C ASN A 134 7.12 -9.04 -14.24
N VAL A 135 7.21 -7.78 -13.84
CA VAL A 135 6.04 -6.89 -13.67
C VAL A 135 6.20 -5.63 -14.52
N PRO A 136 5.10 -5.04 -15.01
CA PRO A 136 5.14 -3.77 -15.73
C PRO A 136 5.53 -2.61 -14.81
N VAL A 137 6.03 -1.54 -15.43
CA VAL A 137 6.40 -0.27 -14.78
C VAL A 137 5.54 0.84 -15.37
N SER A 138 5.04 1.73 -14.54
CA SER A 138 4.17 2.85 -14.93
C SER A 138 4.89 3.85 -15.84
N GLU A 139 4.13 4.75 -16.45
CA GLU A 139 4.67 5.93 -17.10
C GLU A 139 5.13 6.96 -16.05
N VAL A 140 6.13 7.75 -16.42
CA VAL A 140 6.57 8.90 -15.63
C VAL A 140 5.53 10.00 -15.78
N LEU A 141 4.99 10.49 -14.67
CA LEU A 141 4.03 11.59 -14.71
C LEU A 141 4.72 12.92 -14.98
N PRO A 142 4.05 13.89 -15.64
CA PRO A 142 4.68 15.10 -16.16
C PRO A 142 5.40 15.97 -15.13
N ARG A 143 5.04 15.85 -13.85
CA ARG A 143 5.63 16.61 -12.74
C ARG A 143 6.41 15.77 -11.74
N THR A 144 6.69 14.52 -12.09
CA THR A 144 7.64 13.70 -11.34
C THR A 144 9.04 14.29 -11.49
N ASP A 145 9.87 14.05 -10.51
CA ASP A 145 11.28 14.40 -10.51
C ASP A 145 11.95 13.97 -11.83
N LYS A 146 12.59 14.89 -12.51
CA LYS A 146 13.21 14.65 -13.83
C LYS A 146 14.29 13.57 -13.82
N GLU A 147 14.84 13.28 -12.66
CA GLU A 147 15.83 12.21 -12.48
C GLU A 147 15.24 10.81 -12.72
N VAL A 148 13.95 10.64 -12.48
CA VAL A 148 13.28 9.33 -12.66
C VAL A 148 13.08 8.98 -14.14
N ALA A 149 12.82 9.97 -14.97
CA ALA A 149 12.49 9.74 -16.38
C ALA A 149 13.59 8.95 -17.14
N PRO A 150 14.89 9.27 -17.05
CA PRO A 150 15.94 8.49 -17.72
C PRO A 150 16.11 7.08 -17.12
N LEU A 151 15.70 6.82 -15.90
CA LEU A 151 15.82 5.50 -15.26
C LEU A 151 14.68 4.55 -15.64
N ARG A 152 13.53 5.08 -16.07
CA ARG A 152 12.30 4.28 -16.29
C ARG A 152 12.51 3.13 -17.26
N ASP A 153 13.13 3.39 -18.40
CA ASP A 153 13.28 2.37 -19.46
C ASP A 153 14.28 1.28 -19.08
N GLU A 154 15.34 1.63 -18.36
CA GLU A 154 16.29 0.65 -17.82
C GLU A 154 15.61 -0.25 -16.78
N ILE A 155 14.87 0.33 -15.84
CA ILE A 155 14.14 -0.38 -14.80
C ILE A 155 13.07 -1.29 -15.42
N ALA A 156 12.31 -0.79 -16.40
CA ALA A 156 11.30 -1.57 -17.11
C ALA A 156 11.92 -2.74 -17.87
N ALA A 157 13.04 -2.53 -18.58
CA ALA A 157 13.76 -3.59 -19.26
C ALA A 157 14.30 -4.64 -18.28
N ARG A 158 14.76 -4.21 -17.10
CA ARG A 158 15.23 -5.12 -16.06
C ARG A 158 14.10 -6.01 -15.55
N PHE A 159 12.93 -5.44 -15.17
CA PHE A 159 11.75 -6.21 -14.77
C PHE A 159 11.31 -7.17 -15.88
N ALA A 160 11.25 -6.71 -17.14
CA ALA A 160 10.85 -7.54 -18.27
C ALA A 160 11.78 -8.73 -18.51
N SER A 161 13.05 -8.67 -18.09
CA SER A 161 14.02 -9.76 -18.20
C SER A 161 13.90 -10.82 -17.10
N LEU A 162 13.11 -10.58 -16.07
CA LEU A 162 12.97 -11.48 -14.92
C LEU A 162 11.98 -12.61 -15.22
N PRO A 163 12.08 -13.75 -14.51
CA PRO A 163 11.07 -14.79 -14.58
C PRO A 163 9.71 -14.29 -14.14
N SER A 164 8.66 -14.76 -14.80
CA SER A 164 7.28 -14.52 -14.34
C SER A 164 7.03 -15.18 -12.99
N LYS A 165 6.27 -14.52 -12.14
CA LYS A 165 5.78 -15.07 -10.87
C LYS A 165 4.26 -15.14 -10.87
N THR A 166 3.74 -16.09 -10.10
CA THR A 166 2.31 -16.21 -9.87
C THR A 166 1.90 -15.32 -8.71
N TYR A 167 0.83 -14.54 -8.94
CA TYR A 167 0.15 -13.77 -7.91
C TYR A 167 -1.19 -14.43 -7.61
N PHE A 168 -1.50 -14.62 -6.34
CA PHE A 168 -2.81 -15.10 -5.94
C PHE A 168 -3.84 -13.96 -6.04
N SER A 169 -5.09 -14.28 -6.36
CA SER A 169 -6.17 -13.32 -6.15
C SER A 169 -6.65 -13.34 -4.68
N ALA A 170 -7.31 -12.26 -4.24
CA ALA A 170 -7.99 -12.24 -2.95
C ALA A 170 -8.99 -13.40 -2.83
N GLN A 171 -9.72 -13.70 -3.91
CA GLN A 171 -10.63 -14.84 -3.99
C GLN A 171 -9.90 -16.17 -3.77
N GLN A 172 -8.83 -16.43 -4.51
CA GLN A 172 -8.07 -17.68 -4.39
C GLN A 172 -7.53 -17.90 -2.98
N LEU A 173 -7.05 -16.84 -2.31
CA LEU A 173 -6.57 -16.96 -0.93
C LEU A 173 -7.68 -17.37 0.03
N VAL A 174 -8.87 -16.76 -0.09
CA VAL A 174 -10.02 -17.08 0.76
C VAL A 174 -10.57 -18.47 0.44
N GLU A 175 -10.68 -18.84 -0.83
CA GLU A 175 -11.17 -20.17 -1.24
C GLU A 175 -10.25 -21.29 -0.73
N ARG A 176 -8.94 -21.12 -0.87
CA ARG A 176 -7.93 -22.06 -0.36
C ARG A 176 -7.98 -22.20 1.15
N ASP A 177 -8.16 -21.10 1.88
CA ASP A 177 -8.28 -21.09 3.34
C ASP A 177 -9.55 -21.80 3.83
N ARG A 178 -10.60 -21.81 3.02
CA ARG A 178 -11.87 -22.46 3.31
C ARG A 178 -11.92 -23.93 2.91
N ASP A 179 -11.02 -24.36 2.04
CA ASP A 179 -10.97 -25.74 1.55
C ASP A 179 -10.31 -26.64 2.62
N PRO A 180 -11.04 -27.58 3.23
CA PRO A 180 -10.48 -28.45 4.25
C PRO A 180 -9.43 -29.43 3.72
N GLU A 181 -9.35 -29.62 2.39
CA GLU A 181 -8.36 -30.47 1.74
C GLU A 181 -7.08 -29.70 1.34
N ASP A 182 -7.09 -28.37 1.36
CA ASP A 182 -5.90 -27.53 1.14
C ASP A 182 -5.18 -27.31 2.49
N ALA A 183 -3.88 -27.53 2.52
CA ALA A 183 -3.07 -27.25 3.71
C ALA A 183 -2.80 -25.74 3.91
N PHE A 184 -3.32 -24.87 3.05
CA PHE A 184 -3.15 -23.43 3.13
C PHE A 184 -4.00 -22.84 4.27
N ASP A 185 -3.39 -22.04 5.14
CA ASP A 185 -4.06 -21.35 6.25
C ASP A 185 -3.61 -19.89 6.31
N LEU A 186 -4.53 -18.96 6.16
CA LEU A 186 -4.28 -17.52 6.31
C LEU A 186 -3.83 -17.17 7.75
N GLY A 187 -4.17 -17.99 8.74
CA GLY A 187 -3.72 -17.81 10.13
C GLY A 187 -2.22 -18.07 10.35
N GLU A 188 -1.51 -18.64 9.39
CA GLU A 188 -0.05 -18.84 9.46
C GLU A 188 0.73 -17.55 9.14
N TYR A 189 0.07 -16.50 8.65
CA TYR A 189 0.72 -15.24 8.40
C TYR A 189 0.77 -14.38 9.66
N ASP A 190 1.94 -13.86 10.00
CA ASP A 190 2.08 -12.93 11.13
C ASP A 190 1.46 -11.58 10.80
N PHE A 191 1.60 -11.16 9.55
CA PHE A 191 1.00 -9.92 9.06
C PHE A 191 0.68 -9.98 7.56
N ALA A 192 -0.25 -9.11 7.17
CA ALA A 192 -0.51 -8.73 5.80
C ALA A 192 -0.16 -7.24 5.62
N HIS A 193 0.64 -6.91 4.60
CA HIS A 193 0.92 -5.52 4.23
C HIS A 193 0.26 -5.18 2.90
N ILE A 194 -0.42 -4.04 2.87
CA ILE A 194 -1.14 -3.53 1.72
C ILE A 194 -0.55 -2.16 1.36
N PRO A 195 0.42 -2.10 0.44
CA PRO A 195 1.00 -0.85 -0.03
C PRO A 195 -0.03 -0.04 -0.83
N GLY A 196 0.17 1.26 -0.87
CA GLY A 196 -0.71 2.16 -1.60
C GLY A 196 -0.19 2.48 -3.01
N GLY A 197 -0.12 3.74 -3.30
CA GLY A 197 -0.21 4.35 -4.62
C GLY A 197 -1.67 4.69 -4.89
N HIS A 198 -1.98 5.20 -6.09
CA HIS A 198 -3.37 5.52 -6.45
C HIS A 198 -4.15 4.33 -7.04
N ALA A 199 -3.48 3.25 -7.40
CA ALA A 199 -4.11 2.04 -7.93
C ALA A 199 -5.19 1.44 -6.99
N PRO A 200 -5.01 1.39 -5.65
CA PRO A 200 -6.05 0.99 -4.70
C PRO A 200 -7.38 1.75 -4.82
N MET A 201 -7.35 3.00 -5.24
CA MET A 201 -8.58 3.78 -5.46
C MET A 201 -9.49 3.20 -6.55
N VAL A 202 -8.99 2.30 -7.37
CA VAL A 202 -9.74 1.74 -8.50
C VAL A 202 -10.41 0.42 -8.13
N ASP A 203 -9.69 -0.47 -7.44
CA ASP A 203 -10.12 -1.85 -7.24
C ASP A 203 -10.30 -2.29 -5.78
N TYR A 204 -10.09 -1.37 -4.80
CA TYR A 204 -10.26 -1.71 -3.40
C TYR A 204 -11.60 -1.27 -2.81
N VAL A 205 -12.21 -0.20 -3.33
CA VAL A 205 -13.37 0.46 -2.71
C VAL A 205 -14.68 -0.33 -2.81
N ASP A 206 -14.84 -1.18 -3.81
CA ASP A 206 -16.06 -1.96 -4.04
C ASP A 206 -15.70 -3.38 -4.48
N ASN A 207 -14.89 -4.07 -3.66
CA ASN A 207 -14.36 -5.40 -3.95
C ASN A 207 -14.75 -6.40 -2.87
N PRO A 208 -15.77 -7.25 -3.10
CA PRO A 208 -16.24 -8.19 -2.09
C PRO A 208 -15.19 -9.19 -1.61
N TRP A 209 -14.35 -9.70 -2.51
CA TRP A 209 -13.33 -10.68 -2.15
C TRP A 209 -12.18 -10.07 -1.35
N LEU A 210 -11.81 -8.81 -1.64
CA LEU A 210 -10.88 -8.07 -0.81
C LEU A 210 -11.47 -7.81 0.59
N GLY A 211 -12.75 -7.41 0.63
CA GLY A 211 -13.47 -7.23 1.89
C GLY A 211 -13.48 -8.50 2.72
N GLU A 212 -13.79 -9.64 2.10
CA GLU A 212 -13.78 -10.96 2.76
C GLU A 212 -12.39 -11.34 3.23
N LEU A 213 -11.35 -11.17 2.41
CA LEU A 213 -9.97 -11.47 2.81
C LEU A 213 -9.56 -10.70 4.08
N ILE A 214 -9.85 -9.39 4.16
CA ILE A 214 -9.53 -8.59 5.36
C ILE A 214 -10.31 -9.09 6.58
N ASN A 215 -11.59 -9.46 6.41
CA ASN A 215 -12.38 -10.04 7.49
C ASN A 215 -11.81 -11.38 7.96
N VAL A 216 -11.42 -12.27 7.06
CA VAL A 216 -10.80 -13.57 7.41
C VAL A 216 -9.46 -13.36 8.12
N LEU A 217 -8.60 -12.46 7.63
CA LEU A 217 -7.33 -12.11 8.29
C LEU A 217 -7.57 -11.61 9.73
N HIS A 218 -8.58 -10.76 9.92
CA HIS A 218 -8.97 -10.29 11.24
C HIS A 218 -9.45 -11.45 12.15
N GLU A 219 -10.34 -12.31 11.67
CA GLU A 219 -10.87 -13.48 12.41
C GLU A 219 -9.75 -14.43 12.83
N LYS A 220 -8.71 -14.56 12.02
CA LYS A 220 -7.51 -15.37 12.32
C LYS A 220 -6.46 -14.62 13.15
N GLY A 221 -6.70 -13.36 13.51
CA GLY A 221 -5.79 -12.56 14.33
C GLY A 221 -4.53 -12.11 13.63
N VAL A 222 -4.49 -12.13 12.29
CA VAL A 222 -3.40 -11.61 11.49
C VAL A 222 -3.38 -10.08 11.58
N LEU A 223 -2.20 -9.48 11.74
CA LEU A 223 -2.06 -8.02 11.74
C LEU A 223 -2.15 -7.50 10.29
N VAL A 224 -3.04 -6.54 10.03
CA VAL A 224 -3.16 -5.91 8.71
C VAL A 224 -2.60 -4.50 8.74
N SER A 225 -1.62 -4.24 7.89
CA SER A 225 -0.90 -2.97 7.76
C SER A 225 -1.23 -2.34 6.41
N LEU A 226 -1.88 -1.18 6.40
CA LEU A 226 -2.28 -0.46 5.20
C LEU A 226 -1.63 0.93 5.18
N ILE A 227 -1.23 1.42 4.00
CA ILE A 227 -0.58 2.73 3.91
C ILE A 227 -1.10 3.54 2.72
N CYS A 228 -1.00 4.86 2.81
CA CYS A 228 -1.33 5.80 1.74
C CYS A 228 -2.82 5.73 1.34
N HIS A 229 -3.15 5.28 0.13
CA HIS A 229 -4.53 5.07 -0.33
C HIS A 229 -5.06 3.66 -0.03
N ALA A 230 -4.20 2.72 0.37
CA ALA A 230 -4.63 1.35 0.69
C ALA A 230 -5.71 1.24 1.78
N PRO A 231 -5.81 2.14 2.79
CA PRO A 231 -6.89 2.09 3.77
C PRO A 231 -8.30 2.11 3.17
N VAL A 232 -8.49 2.53 1.91
CA VAL A 232 -9.79 2.42 1.22
C VAL A 232 -10.31 0.97 1.14
N ALA A 233 -9.44 -0.04 1.23
CA ALA A 233 -9.82 -1.46 1.34
C ALA A 233 -10.74 -1.74 2.53
N MET A 234 -10.63 -0.93 3.60
CA MET A 234 -11.50 -1.07 4.77
C MET A 234 -12.97 -0.76 4.45
N VAL A 235 -13.24 0.05 3.41
CA VAL A 235 -14.61 0.29 2.92
C VAL A 235 -15.23 -1.03 2.44
N SER A 236 -14.50 -1.81 1.65
CA SER A 236 -14.94 -3.14 1.23
C SER A 236 -15.08 -4.12 2.41
N ALA A 237 -14.14 -4.11 3.36
CA ALA A 237 -14.21 -4.95 4.55
C ALA A 237 -15.42 -4.63 5.43
N ALA A 238 -15.78 -3.35 5.54
CA ALA A 238 -16.96 -2.92 6.29
C ALA A 238 -18.28 -3.28 5.59
N LYS A 239 -18.29 -3.31 4.25
CA LYS A 239 -19.48 -3.48 3.42
C LYS A 239 -19.79 -4.95 3.13
N TYR A 240 -18.77 -5.76 2.87
CA TYR A 240 -18.93 -7.08 2.28
C TYR A 240 -18.42 -8.22 3.15
N ARG A 241 -19.18 -9.32 3.09
CA ARG A 241 -18.70 -10.69 3.30
C ARG A 241 -18.95 -11.47 2.02
N VAL A 242 -18.37 -12.64 1.90
CA VAL A 242 -18.66 -13.59 0.81
C VAL A 242 -19.15 -14.90 1.42
N ASP A 243 -20.32 -15.36 1.00
CA ASP A 243 -20.91 -16.59 1.50
C ASP A 243 -20.18 -17.85 1.00
N LYS A 244 -20.63 -19.04 1.46
CA LYS A 244 -20.04 -20.32 1.07
C LYS A 244 -20.17 -20.65 -0.43
N ASP A 245 -21.11 -20.00 -1.12
CA ASP A 245 -21.40 -20.22 -2.54
C ASP A 245 -20.67 -19.15 -3.41
N GLY A 246 -19.84 -18.28 -2.79
CA GLY A 246 -19.08 -17.24 -3.46
C GLY A 246 -19.84 -15.95 -3.73
N ASN A 247 -21.06 -15.77 -3.19
CA ASN A 247 -21.86 -14.59 -3.43
C ASN A 247 -21.53 -13.47 -2.42
N PRO A 248 -21.45 -12.21 -2.88
CA PRO A 248 -21.34 -11.08 -1.98
C PRO A 248 -22.59 -10.91 -1.11
N VAL A 249 -22.40 -10.77 0.19
CA VAL A 249 -23.46 -10.48 1.16
C VAL A 249 -23.06 -9.30 2.05
N PRO A 250 -24.02 -8.54 2.62
CA PRO A 250 -23.71 -7.45 3.53
C PRO A 250 -22.95 -7.92 4.78
N ASN A 251 -21.93 -7.18 5.19
CA ASN A 251 -21.23 -7.42 6.47
C ASN A 251 -22.03 -6.85 7.65
N THR A 252 -23.01 -7.59 8.14
CA THR A 252 -23.87 -7.14 9.25
C THR A 252 -23.17 -7.12 10.59
N ALA A 253 -22.10 -7.90 10.77
CA ALA A 253 -21.33 -7.99 12.01
C ALA A 253 -20.18 -6.97 12.08
N ASN A 254 -19.83 -6.34 10.99
CA ASN A 254 -18.72 -5.39 10.77
C ASN A 254 -17.88 -5.07 12.02
N PRO A 255 -16.78 -5.80 12.28
CA PRO A 255 -15.95 -5.61 13.48
C PRO A 255 -15.18 -4.29 13.46
N PHE A 256 -15.07 -3.65 12.29
CA PHE A 256 -14.32 -2.42 12.07
C PHE A 256 -15.15 -1.14 12.26
N LYS A 257 -16.41 -1.26 12.63
CA LYS A 257 -17.30 -0.11 12.78
C LYS A 257 -16.79 0.88 13.82
N GLY A 258 -16.55 2.12 13.40
CA GLY A 258 -16.17 3.23 14.27
C GLY A 258 -14.73 3.22 14.77
N ILE A 259 -13.86 2.31 14.25
CA ILE A 259 -12.42 2.39 14.52
C ILE A 259 -11.83 3.64 13.89
N THR A 260 -10.68 4.08 14.41
CA THR A 260 -9.93 5.19 13.87
C THR A 260 -8.95 4.72 12.80
N VAL A 261 -8.86 5.44 11.70
CA VAL A 261 -7.93 5.16 10.59
C VAL A 261 -7.29 6.43 10.08
N THR A 262 -6.15 6.30 9.41
CA THR A 262 -5.52 7.39 8.67
C THR A 262 -5.24 6.97 7.24
N THR A 263 -5.17 7.95 6.34
CA THR A 263 -4.89 7.81 4.91
C THR A 263 -4.36 9.14 4.38
N VAL A 264 -4.08 9.23 3.08
CA VAL A 264 -3.81 10.51 2.41
C VAL A 264 -5.06 11.39 2.56
N PRO A 265 -4.96 12.56 3.23
CA PRO A 265 -6.11 13.43 3.41
C PRO A 265 -6.47 14.17 2.13
N LYS A 266 -7.75 14.46 1.92
CA LYS A 266 -8.28 15.17 0.75
C LYS A 266 -7.49 16.42 0.38
N TYR A 267 -7.12 17.25 1.37
CA TYR A 267 -6.37 18.47 1.06
C TYR A 267 -4.96 18.19 0.49
N ALA A 268 -4.31 17.09 0.91
CA ALA A 268 -3.03 16.66 0.34
C ALA A 268 -3.21 16.14 -1.08
N GLU A 269 -4.28 15.38 -1.32
CA GLU A 269 -4.65 14.91 -2.66
C GLU A 269 -4.95 16.08 -3.60
N ILE A 270 -5.71 17.09 -3.13
CA ILE A 270 -5.94 18.31 -3.90
C ILE A 270 -4.61 19.01 -4.23
N LEU A 271 -3.69 19.10 -3.28
CA LEU A 271 -2.37 19.68 -3.51
C LEU A 271 -1.59 18.88 -4.57
N ALA A 272 -1.57 17.55 -4.48
CA ALA A 272 -0.92 16.66 -5.46
C ALA A 272 -1.50 16.84 -6.87
N CYS A 273 -2.83 16.95 -6.97
CA CYS A 273 -3.54 17.16 -8.23
C CYS A 273 -3.41 18.57 -8.81
N GLN A 274 -3.19 19.59 -8.00
CA GLN A 274 -3.14 20.99 -8.46
C GLN A 274 -1.71 21.49 -8.68
N THR A 275 -0.74 20.98 -7.96
CA THR A 275 0.62 21.53 -7.93
C THR A 275 1.74 20.51 -8.08
N ALA A 276 1.52 19.24 -7.72
CA ALA A 276 2.55 18.20 -7.68
C ALA A 276 2.41 17.17 -8.81
N PHE A 277 2.87 15.96 -8.59
CA PHE A 277 3.09 14.94 -9.63
C PHE A 277 1.84 14.48 -10.38
N LEU A 278 0.64 14.56 -9.79
CA LEU A 278 -0.62 14.25 -10.47
C LEU A 278 -1.16 15.39 -11.35
N LYS A 279 -0.55 16.56 -11.31
CA LYS A 279 -0.99 17.72 -12.09
C LYS A 279 -0.81 17.50 -13.57
N LEU A 280 -1.91 17.43 -14.32
CA LEU A 280 -1.86 17.44 -15.78
C LEU A 280 -1.60 18.85 -16.29
N PRO A 281 -0.62 19.04 -17.19
CA PRO A 281 -0.32 20.34 -17.79
C PRO A 281 -1.54 20.94 -18.49
N GLY A 282 -1.84 22.21 -18.19
CA GLY A 282 -2.95 22.92 -18.80
C GLY A 282 -4.36 22.57 -18.30
N HIS A 283 -4.50 21.62 -17.37
CA HIS A 283 -5.80 21.17 -16.89
C HIS A 283 -5.93 21.32 -15.38
N LYS A 284 -7.17 21.47 -14.89
CA LYS A 284 -7.51 21.16 -13.53
C LYS A 284 -7.57 19.64 -13.41
N THR A 285 -6.88 19.08 -12.40
CA THR A 285 -6.85 17.63 -12.19
C THR A 285 -7.60 17.29 -10.91
N ARG A 286 -8.45 16.28 -10.93
CA ARG A 286 -9.18 15.79 -9.76
C ARG A 286 -9.48 14.30 -9.89
N PRO A 287 -9.24 13.49 -8.84
CA PRO A 287 -9.65 12.09 -8.80
C PRO A 287 -11.18 11.98 -8.72
N THR A 288 -11.69 10.78 -8.88
CA THR A 288 -13.15 10.50 -8.87
C THR A 288 -13.76 10.67 -7.48
N TYR A 289 -13.00 10.41 -6.42
CA TYR A 289 -13.36 10.58 -5.01
C TYR A 289 -12.10 10.78 -4.15
N TYR A 290 -12.26 11.02 -2.85
CA TYR A 290 -11.18 11.09 -1.88
C TYR A 290 -11.31 9.97 -0.86
N VAL A 291 -10.17 9.37 -0.48
CA VAL A 291 -10.16 8.16 0.36
C VAL A 291 -10.62 8.44 1.78
N ASP A 292 -10.24 9.57 2.36
CA ASP A 292 -10.68 10.00 3.69
C ASP A 292 -12.22 10.16 3.76
N GLU A 293 -12.82 10.79 2.75
CA GLU A 293 -14.28 10.93 2.65
C GLU A 293 -14.98 9.57 2.51
N ALA A 294 -14.46 8.67 1.67
CA ALA A 294 -15.00 7.34 1.49
C ALA A 294 -14.94 6.50 2.78
N LEU A 295 -13.88 6.64 3.56
CA LEU A 295 -13.75 5.99 4.87
C LEU A 295 -14.77 6.54 5.89
N GLU A 296 -14.93 7.87 5.96
CA GLU A 296 -15.93 8.49 6.84
C GLU A 296 -17.36 8.09 6.48
N GLU A 297 -17.69 8.05 5.17
CA GLU A 297 -18.99 7.57 4.66
C GLU A 297 -19.25 6.10 5.02
N ALA A 298 -18.20 5.27 5.06
CA ALA A 298 -18.28 3.88 5.50
C ALA A 298 -18.34 3.69 7.02
N GLY A 299 -18.30 4.78 7.80
CA GLY A 299 -18.47 4.79 9.26
C GLY A 299 -17.18 4.67 10.06
N PHE A 300 -16.02 4.90 9.46
CA PHE A 300 -14.73 5.02 10.14
C PHE A 300 -14.55 6.42 10.72
N LYS A 301 -13.67 6.55 11.72
CA LYS A 301 -13.18 7.84 12.20
C LYS A 301 -11.88 8.16 11.50
N PHE A 302 -11.87 9.18 10.67
CA PHE A 302 -10.65 9.62 10.03
C PHE A 302 -9.83 10.56 10.92
N GLU A 303 -8.54 10.29 11.07
CA GLU A 303 -7.57 11.20 11.67
C GLU A 303 -6.44 11.50 10.69
N GLY A 304 -6.41 12.73 10.21
CA GLY A 304 -5.35 13.27 9.36
C GLY A 304 -4.35 14.15 10.11
N VAL A 305 -3.43 14.75 9.37
CA VAL A 305 -2.49 15.76 9.84
C VAL A 305 -2.78 17.09 9.12
N PHE A 306 -3.12 18.13 9.84
CA PHE A 306 -3.35 19.45 9.28
C PHE A 306 -2.58 20.52 10.09
N PRO A 307 -1.96 21.49 9.45
CA PRO A 307 -1.91 21.80 8.01
C PRO A 307 -0.78 21.08 7.25
N ASN A 308 -0.01 20.22 7.91
CA ASN A 308 1.22 19.64 7.37
C ASN A 308 0.98 18.27 6.70
N ALA A 309 0.62 18.25 5.41
CA ALA A 309 0.40 17.05 4.63
C ALA A 309 1.61 16.08 4.58
N GLY A 310 2.81 16.60 4.81
CA GLY A 310 4.04 15.81 4.80
C GLY A 310 4.42 15.22 6.17
N ALA A 311 3.67 15.52 7.24
CA ALA A 311 3.96 14.91 8.53
C ALA A 311 3.49 13.45 8.55
N PRO A 312 4.32 12.52 9.06
CA PRO A 312 3.90 11.13 9.21
C PRO A 312 2.80 10.99 10.27
N LYS A 313 1.83 10.15 9.99
CA LYS A 313 0.77 9.76 10.93
C LYS A 313 0.57 8.27 10.84
N LEU A 314 0.53 7.60 11.99
CA LEU A 314 0.16 6.21 12.14
C LEU A 314 -1.02 6.10 13.11
N ILE A 315 -1.93 5.18 12.81
CA ILE A 315 -2.98 4.77 13.73
C ILE A 315 -2.91 3.26 13.90
N TRP A 316 -2.79 2.81 15.14
CA TRP A 316 -2.90 1.41 15.53
C TRP A 316 -4.19 1.17 16.28
N GLU A 317 -5.03 0.27 15.77
CA GLU A 317 -6.26 -0.17 16.41
C GLU A 317 -6.09 -1.60 16.92
N PRO A 318 -5.73 -1.77 18.20
CA PRO A 318 -5.37 -3.08 18.77
C PRO A 318 -6.54 -4.05 18.79
N SER A 319 -7.77 -3.58 18.96
CA SER A 319 -8.98 -4.41 19.04
C SER A 319 -9.25 -5.21 17.76
N VAL A 320 -8.84 -4.70 16.61
CA VAL A 320 -9.01 -5.31 15.29
C VAL A 320 -7.68 -5.61 14.59
N ARG A 321 -6.56 -5.28 15.22
CA ARG A 321 -5.19 -5.48 14.71
C ARG A 321 -4.93 -4.80 13.36
N ILE A 322 -5.44 -3.58 13.19
CA ILE A 322 -5.28 -2.76 11.99
C ILE A 322 -4.27 -1.64 12.27
N LEU A 323 -3.24 -1.56 11.44
CA LEU A 323 -2.27 -0.47 11.43
C LEU A 323 -2.42 0.32 10.13
N THR A 324 -2.67 1.63 10.21
CA THR A 324 -2.77 2.50 9.04
C THR A 324 -1.73 3.61 9.08
N GLY A 325 -1.21 3.98 7.89
CA GLY A 325 -0.28 5.08 7.68
C GLY A 325 -0.75 6.02 6.58
N ASN A 326 -0.47 7.31 6.73
CA ASN A 326 -1.03 8.36 5.87
C ASN A 326 -0.28 8.62 4.56
N GLY A 327 0.75 7.84 4.24
CA GLY A 327 1.47 7.98 2.97
C GLY A 327 2.95 7.62 3.07
N PRO A 328 3.72 7.81 1.99
CA PRO A 328 5.12 7.39 1.92
C PRO A 328 6.01 7.98 3.02
N GLN A 329 5.67 9.18 3.53
CA GLN A 329 6.36 9.81 4.65
C GLN A 329 6.24 9.04 5.98
N ALA A 330 5.27 8.13 6.09
CA ALA A 330 5.04 7.34 7.29
C ALA A 330 5.66 5.93 7.22
N VAL A 331 6.18 5.49 6.05
CA VAL A 331 6.54 4.10 5.81
C VAL A 331 7.62 3.57 6.75
N ASP A 332 8.65 4.37 7.05
CA ASP A 332 9.73 3.96 7.95
C ASP A 332 9.22 3.73 9.39
N GLN A 333 8.39 4.66 9.86
CA GLN A 333 7.77 4.55 11.18
C GLN A 333 6.76 3.39 11.22
N GLN A 334 6.04 3.14 10.12
CA GLN A 334 5.11 2.02 10.01
C GLN A 334 5.83 0.69 10.04
N ALA A 335 6.92 0.53 9.31
CA ALA A 335 7.75 -0.68 9.33
C ALA A 335 8.31 -0.96 10.74
N ALA A 336 8.84 0.07 11.41
CA ALA A 336 9.35 -0.04 12.76
C ALA A 336 8.26 -0.38 13.79
N MET A 337 7.08 0.25 13.68
CA MET A 337 5.93 -0.06 14.54
C MET A 337 5.43 -1.48 14.30
N LEU A 338 5.32 -1.90 13.03
CA LEU A 338 4.92 -3.25 12.66
C LEU A 338 5.88 -4.28 13.29
N ARG A 339 7.20 -4.08 13.21
CA ARG A 339 8.21 -4.92 13.86
C ARG A 339 7.99 -5.00 15.37
N THR A 340 7.75 -3.87 16.02
CA THR A 340 7.47 -3.80 17.46
C THR A 340 6.22 -4.59 17.84
N LEU A 341 5.14 -4.44 17.09
CA LEU A 341 3.87 -5.14 17.33
C LEU A 341 4.00 -6.68 17.16
N LEU A 342 4.85 -7.11 16.22
CA LEU A 342 5.11 -8.53 15.99
C LEU A 342 6.00 -9.15 17.06
N THR A 343 7.03 -8.43 17.53
CA THR A 343 7.93 -8.91 18.60
C THR A 343 7.28 -8.87 19.98
N GLY A 344 6.36 -7.95 20.23
CA GLY A 344 5.60 -7.84 21.50
C GLY A 344 4.57 -8.95 21.72
N ARG A 345 4.37 -9.87 20.78
CA ARG A 345 3.49 -11.06 20.93
C ARG A 345 4.08 -12.16 21.82
N GLY A 346 5.34 -12.04 22.22
CA GLY A 346 6.06 -13.04 23.02
C GLY A 346 6.05 -12.81 24.54
N ASN A 347 5.32 -11.79 25.05
CA ASN A 347 5.22 -11.51 26.49
C ASN A 347 3.79 -11.60 26.98
#